data_08e997a6ddab48feb1f8e15743b22670
#
_entry.id   08e997a6ddab48feb1f8e15743b22670
#
_cell.length_a   1.000
_cell.length_b   1.000
_cell.length_c   1.000
_cell.angle_alpha   90.00
_cell.angle_beta   90.00
_cell.angle_gamma   90.00
#
_symmetry.space_group_name_H-M   'P 1'
#
loop_
_entity.id
_entity.type
_entity.pdbx_description
1 polymer ?
#
loop_
_entity_poly.entity_id
_entity_poly.type
_entity_poly.pdbx_seq_one_letter_code
_entity_poly.pdbx_strand_id
1 'polypeptide(L)'
;MDNKLIDRFKSLAASGELSQLIEDNSTLNIKAPIFNGEVFWDSYKSNGWKLQINTISGWWRIVDANDVRVARGTTERQLEALLDNRSISPFLNYMDEGFCFGKTPARKATGNTVVLIHGWALRASSMQDLANGLAERGFDTYSYDYPTSKCDLSRHCDIFLSKFRDLMRQLPDNEKIHILTHSMGGLVIRGALAEMTSRECHRIRAIVMLGPPNHGSALASIPIIDNFNHSLKDMRPDDDSFVNNIPSPAWLPPVGIIAGRFDEKVSLESTSLPAPLAYDLTVVNCTHPGLRKPSNVLEHILAFYRKLSF
;
A
#
# COMPACT_ATOMS: atom_id res chain seq x y z
N MET A 1 6.33 -6.73 -22.30
CA MET A 1 5.49 -7.97 -22.32
C MET A 1 5.99 -8.88 -23.44
N ASP A 2 6.17 -10.17 -23.16
CA ASP A 2 6.63 -11.15 -24.16
C ASP A 2 5.56 -11.35 -25.25
N ASN A 3 5.96 -11.29 -26.52
CA ASN A 3 5.08 -11.54 -27.68
C ASN A 3 4.41 -12.92 -27.61
N LYS A 4 5.06 -13.92 -27.02
CA LYS A 4 4.49 -15.26 -26.81
C LYS A 4 3.21 -15.26 -25.98
N LEU A 5 3.13 -14.41 -24.96
CA LEU A 5 1.91 -14.28 -24.13
C LEU A 5 0.78 -13.64 -24.91
N ILE A 6 1.07 -12.66 -25.74
CA ILE A 6 0.08 -12.02 -26.62
C ILE A 6 -0.47 -13.05 -27.62
N ASP A 7 0.39 -13.85 -28.23
CA ASP A 7 -0.02 -14.89 -29.18
C ASP A 7 -0.81 -16.01 -28.49
N ARG A 8 -0.41 -16.40 -27.27
CA ARG A 8 -1.16 -17.37 -26.45
C ARG A 8 -2.57 -16.84 -26.10
N PHE A 9 -2.67 -15.57 -25.67
CA PHE A 9 -3.98 -14.94 -25.43
C PHE A 9 -4.85 -14.98 -26.69
N LYS A 10 -4.34 -14.58 -27.85
CA LYS A 10 -5.07 -14.59 -29.11
C LYS A 10 -5.57 -15.98 -29.49
N SER A 11 -4.74 -17.01 -29.30
CA SER A 11 -5.08 -18.41 -29.56
C SER A 11 -6.24 -18.88 -28.67
N LEU A 12 -6.16 -18.65 -27.36
CA LEU A 12 -7.20 -19.01 -26.40
C LEU A 12 -8.51 -18.25 -26.64
N ALA A 13 -8.44 -16.97 -27.00
CA ALA A 13 -9.61 -16.18 -27.37
C ALA A 13 -10.25 -16.69 -28.67
N ALA A 14 -9.46 -17.10 -29.65
CA ALA A 14 -9.95 -17.63 -30.93
C ALA A 14 -10.60 -19.03 -30.78
N SER A 15 -10.05 -19.89 -29.92
CA SER A 15 -10.60 -21.25 -29.65
C SER A 15 -11.83 -21.23 -28.75
N GLY A 16 -12.13 -20.12 -28.04
CA GLY A 16 -13.21 -20.03 -27.06
C GLY A 16 -12.82 -20.55 -25.65
N GLU A 17 -11.63 -21.13 -25.49
CA GLU A 17 -11.14 -21.65 -24.21
C GLU A 17 -10.91 -20.55 -23.17
N LEU A 18 -10.72 -19.30 -23.59
CA LEU A 18 -10.46 -18.16 -22.68
C LEU A 18 -11.63 -17.91 -21.73
N SER A 19 -12.89 -18.07 -22.18
CA SER A 19 -14.07 -17.95 -21.33
C SER A 19 -14.05 -18.91 -20.16
N GLN A 20 -13.83 -20.20 -20.45
CA GLN A 20 -13.79 -21.25 -19.43
C GLN A 20 -12.62 -21.02 -18.47
N LEU A 21 -11.48 -20.65 -19.00
CA LEU A 21 -10.28 -20.34 -18.20
C LEU A 21 -10.52 -19.22 -17.19
N ILE A 22 -11.27 -18.18 -17.58
CA ILE A 22 -11.60 -17.04 -16.70
C ILE A 22 -12.67 -17.45 -15.67
N GLU A 23 -13.63 -18.30 -16.05
CA GLU A 23 -14.64 -18.81 -15.13
C GLU A 23 -14.04 -19.75 -14.07
N ASP A 24 -13.14 -20.65 -14.47
CA ASP A 24 -12.43 -21.56 -13.56
C ASP A 24 -11.55 -20.78 -12.55
N ASN A 25 -11.15 -19.58 -12.93
CA ASN A 25 -10.35 -18.66 -12.12
C ASN A 25 -11.19 -17.54 -11.48
N SER A 26 -12.37 -17.88 -10.96
CA SER A 26 -13.37 -16.95 -10.43
C SER A 26 -12.89 -15.99 -9.34
N THR A 27 -11.78 -16.28 -8.67
CA THR A 27 -11.13 -15.36 -7.72
C THR A 27 -10.54 -14.11 -8.38
N LEU A 28 -10.38 -14.10 -9.72
CA LEU A 28 -9.98 -12.94 -10.51
C LEU A 28 -11.18 -12.17 -11.08
N ASN A 29 -12.39 -12.67 -10.90
CA ASN A 29 -13.64 -12.14 -11.45
C ASN A 29 -14.05 -10.83 -10.74
N ILE A 30 -13.29 -9.76 -10.96
CA ILE A 30 -13.75 -8.42 -10.67
C ILE A 30 -14.40 -7.89 -11.94
N LYS A 31 -15.67 -8.24 -12.16
CA LYS A 31 -16.49 -7.59 -13.20
C LYS A 31 -16.60 -6.11 -12.85
N ALA A 32 -15.94 -5.26 -13.62
CA ALA A 32 -16.01 -3.81 -13.46
C ALA A 32 -15.98 -3.12 -14.83
N PRO A 33 -16.82 -2.11 -15.06
CA PRO A 33 -16.75 -1.31 -16.26
C PRO A 33 -15.40 -0.60 -16.37
N ILE A 34 -14.94 -0.34 -17.60
CA ILE A 34 -13.68 0.34 -17.86
C ILE A 34 -13.96 1.83 -17.84
N PHE A 35 -13.54 2.53 -16.78
CA PHE A 35 -13.72 3.98 -16.68
C PHE A 35 -12.51 4.81 -17.09
N ASN A 36 -11.33 4.22 -17.24
CA ASN A 36 -10.14 4.96 -17.65
C ASN A 36 -9.82 4.65 -19.10
N GLY A 37 -9.90 5.67 -19.91
CA GLY A 37 -9.63 5.64 -21.34
C GLY A 37 -8.36 4.87 -21.70
N GLU A 38 -8.32 4.42 -22.94
CA GLU A 38 -7.27 3.60 -23.53
C GLU A 38 -5.91 4.33 -23.71
N VAL A 39 -5.81 5.59 -23.24
CA VAL A 39 -4.69 6.52 -23.54
C VAL A 39 -3.31 6.00 -23.11
N PHE A 40 -3.25 5.09 -22.12
CA PHE A 40 -2.00 4.49 -21.67
C PHE A 40 -2.01 2.95 -21.74
N TRP A 41 -2.85 2.38 -22.61
CA TRP A 41 -3.03 0.94 -22.70
C TRP A 41 -2.84 0.45 -24.14
N ASP A 42 -1.84 -0.38 -24.34
CA ASP A 42 -1.73 -1.16 -25.57
C ASP A 42 -2.81 -2.23 -25.58
N SER A 43 -3.57 -2.32 -26.67
CA SER A 43 -4.72 -3.21 -26.78
C SER A 43 -4.49 -4.28 -27.85
N TYR A 44 -4.51 -5.55 -27.45
CA TYR A 44 -4.43 -6.71 -28.32
C TYR A 44 -5.80 -7.39 -28.39
N LYS A 45 -6.41 -7.43 -29.57
CA LYS A 45 -7.80 -7.91 -29.77
C LYS A 45 -7.83 -9.24 -30.46
N SER A 46 -8.73 -10.14 -30.01
CA SER A 46 -9.03 -11.41 -30.67
C SER A 46 -10.42 -11.89 -30.26
N ASN A 47 -11.27 -12.23 -31.26
CA ASN A 47 -12.60 -12.80 -31.07
C ASN A 47 -13.49 -12.10 -30.04
N GLY A 48 -13.52 -10.76 -30.08
CA GLY A 48 -14.28 -9.93 -29.13
C GLY A 48 -13.57 -9.66 -27.79
N TRP A 49 -12.49 -10.36 -27.49
CA TRP A 49 -11.70 -10.16 -26.29
C TRP A 49 -10.58 -9.12 -26.51
N LYS A 50 -10.21 -8.43 -25.44
CA LYS A 50 -9.10 -7.47 -25.43
C LYS A 50 -8.16 -7.81 -24.28
N LEU A 51 -6.90 -8.06 -24.58
CA LEU A 51 -5.80 -7.96 -23.60
C LEU A 51 -5.26 -6.54 -23.67
N GLN A 52 -5.30 -5.84 -22.57
CA GLN A 52 -4.79 -4.46 -22.46
C GLN A 52 -3.63 -4.42 -21.47
N ILE A 53 -2.55 -3.73 -21.87
CA ILE A 53 -1.32 -3.62 -21.10
C ILE A 53 -1.02 -2.14 -20.91
N ASN A 54 -0.90 -1.70 -19.67
CA ASN A 54 -0.56 -0.32 -19.36
C ASN A 54 0.92 -0.05 -19.67
N THR A 55 1.17 0.93 -20.53
CA THR A 55 2.52 1.26 -21.03
C THR A 55 3.44 1.86 -19.95
N ILE A 56 2.88 2.38 -18.86
CA ILE A 56 3.64 3.01 -17.78
C ILE A 56 3.93 2.01 -16.65
N SER A 57 2.90 1.26 -16.20
CA SER A 57 3.00 0.39 -15.04
C SER A 57 3.31 -1.08 -15.37
N GLY A 58 3.13 -1.49 -16.63
CA GLY A 58 3.18 -2.88 -17.04
C GLY A 58 2.00 -3.74 -16.57
N TRP A 59 0.99 -3.13 -15.92
CA TRP A 59 -0.21 -3.83 -15.50
C TRP A 59 -1.01 -4.29 -16.70
N TRP A 60 -1.70 -5.41 -16.55
CA TRP A 60 -2.54 -5.93 -17.62
C TRP A 60 -3.98 -6.16 -17.16
N ARG A 61 -4.90 -6.15 -18.13
CA ARG A 61 -6.29 -6.52 -17.92
C ARG A 61 -6.84 -7.25 -19.13
N ILE A 62 -7.75 -8.20 -18.91
CA ILE A 62 -8.54 -8.85 -19.95
C ILE A 62 -9.97 -8.30 -19.88
N VAL A 63 -10.49 -7.96 -21.03
CA VAL A 63 -11.80 -7.34 -21.23
C VAL A 63 -12.58 -8.20 -22.19
N ASP A 64 -13.83 -8.50 -21.87
CA ASP A 64 -14.73 -9.28 -22.69
C ASP A 64 -15.35 -8.47 -23.85
N ALA A 65 -16.19 -9.14 -24.64
CA ALA A 65 -16.87 -8.52 -25.78
C ALA A 65 -17.87 -7.41 -25.40
N ASN A 66 -18.27 -7.31 -24.13
CA ASN A 66 -19.18 -6.30 -23.59
C ASN A 66 -18.43 -5.14 -22.93
N ASP A 67 -17.12 -5.03 -23.15
CA ASP A 67 -16.24 -4.05 -22.49
C ASP A 67 -16.18 -4.17 -20.97
N VAL A 68 -16.45 -5.36 -20.43
CA VAL A 68 -16.34 -5.65 -19.01
C VAL A 68 -14.96 -6.26 -18.72
N ARG A 69 -14.26 -5.66 -17.76
CA ARG A 69 -12.99 -6.24 -17.27
C ARG A 69 -13.27 -7.52 -16.48
N VAL A 70 -12.74 -8.64 -16.95
CA VAL A 70 -12.95 -9.97 -16.38
C VAL A 70 -11.72 -10.54 -15.67
N ALA A 71 -10.54 -10.03 -15.98
CA ALA A 71 -9.30 -10.37 -15.28
C ALA A 71 -8.32 -9.20 -15.29
N ARG A 72 -7.42 -9.14 -14.32
CA ARG A 72 -6.31 -8.18 -14.25
C ARG A 72 -5.14 -8.72 -13.46
N GLY A 73 -3.98 -8.15 -13.68
CA GLY A 73 -2.78 -8.43 -12.90
C GLY A 73 -1.74 -7.32 -13.02
N THR A 74 -0.68 -7.46 -12.25
CA THR A 74 0.38 -6.46 -12.14
C THR A 74 1.72 -6.95 -12.66
N THR A 75 1.84 -8.25 -12.98
CA THR A 75 3.06 -8.87 -13.49
C THR A 75 2.78 -9.76 -14.69
N GLU A 76 3.78 -9.88 -15.55
CA GLU A 76 3.77 -10.75 -16.73
C GLU A 76 3.61 -12.22 -16.36
N ARG A 77 4.27 -12.64 -15.27
CA ARG A 77 4.18 -14.00 -14.72
C ARG A 77 2.75 -14.39 -14.32
N GLN A 78 1.95 -13.43 -13.84
CA GLN A 78 0.54 -13.67 -13.51
C GLN A 78 -0.32 -13.89 -14.77
N LEU A 79 -0.05 -13.13 -15.83
CA LEU A 79 -0.71 -13.35 -17.12
C LEU A 79 -0.32 -14.72 -17.69
N GLU A 80 0.96 -15.05 -17.64
CA GLU A 80 1.47 -16.36 -18.07
C GLU A 80 0.77 -17.50 -17.31
N ALA A 81 0.70 -17.41 -15.98
CA ALA A 81 0.05 -18.44 -15.16
C ALA A 81 -1.44 -18.56 -15.48
N LEU A 82 -2.15 -17.44 -15.72
CA LEU A 82 -3.54 -17.45 -16.17
C LEU A 82 -3.68 -18.17 -17.53
N LEU A 83 -2.91 -17.76 -18.53
CA LEU A 83 -3.04 -18.27 -19.90
C LEU A 83 -2.59 -19.73 -20.05
N ASP A 84 -1.76 -20.23 -19.18
CA ASP A 84 -1.31 -21.63 -19.14
C ASP A 84 -2.17 -22.52 -18.28
N ASN A 85 -3.26 -22.01 -17.69
CA ASN A 85 -4.11 -22.74 -16.75
C ASN A 85 -3.29 -23.45 -15.65
N ARG A 86 -2.16 -22.88 -15.27
CA ARG A 86 -1.37 -23.41 -14.18
C ARG A 86 -2.18 -23.22 -12.90
N SER A 87 -2.45 -24.32 -12.20
CA SER A 87 -3.20 -24.37 -10.93
C SER A 87 -2.95 -23.14 -10.07
N ILE A 88 -4.02 -22.41 -9.74
CA ILE A 88 -4.03 -21.09 -9.13
C ILE A 88 -3.75 -21.11 -7.62
N SER A 89 -3.16 -22.17 -7.12
CA SER A 89 -2.46 -22.15 -5.84
C SER A 89 -1.46 -20.97 -5.75
N PRO A 90 -0.79 -20.53 -6.84
CA PRO A 90 -0.10 -19.24 -6.89
C PRO A 90 -1.01 -18.02 -6.77
N PHE A 91 -2.32 -18.11 -7.09
CA PHE A 91 -3.24 -16.97 -6.98
C PHE A 91 -3.91 -16.83 -5.60
N LEU A 92 -3.99 -17.90 -4.82
CA LEU A 92 -4.23 -17.76 -3.36
C LEU A 92 -3.01 -17.10 -2.68
N ASN A 93 -1.79 -17.40 -3.13
CA ASN A 93 -0.61 -16.62 -2.83
C ASN A 93 -0.66 -15.21 -3.43
N TYR A 94 -1.47 -14.94 -4.46
CA TYR A 94 -1.69 -13.60 -5.01
C TYR A 94 -2.44 -12.67 -4.06
N MET A 95 -3.27 -13.18 -3.18
CA MET A 95 -3.78 -12.35 -2.07
C MET A 95 -2.64 -11.91 -1.15
N ASP A 96 -1.56 -12.70 -1.06
CA ASP A 96 -0.32 -12.38 -0.36
C ASP A 96 0.79 -11.82 -1.27
N GLU A 97 0.77 -12.10 -2.58
CA GLU A 97 1.69 -11.51 -3.56
C GLU A 97 1.42 -10.00 -3.69
N GLY A 98 2.46 -9.22 -3.55
CA GLY A 98 2.40 -7.76 -3.48
C GLY A 98 2.29 -7.23 -2.06
N PHE A 99 2.16 -8.10 -1.05
CA PHE A 99 2.28 -7.74 0.37
C PHE A 99 3.60 -8.30 0.90
N CYS A 100 4.66 -7.52 0.80
CA CYS A 100 6.00 -7.98 1.18
C CYS A 100 6.86 -6.84 1.74
N PHE A 101 7.89 -7.22 2.47
CA PHE A 101 8.93 -6.29 2.90
C PHE A 101 10.16 -6.39 2.00
N GLY A 102 10.61 -5.24 1.49
CA GLY A 102 11.90 -5.08 0.83
C GLY A 102 12.92 -4.47 1.80
N LYS A 103 14.08 -5.12 1.99
CA LYS A 103 15.13 -4.62 2.87
C LYS A 103 16.08 -3.69 2.12
N THR A 104 16.38 -2.51 2.72
CA THR A 104 17.52 -1.67 2.38
C THR A 104 18.47 -1.68 3.60
N PRO A 105 19.61 -2.36 3.51
CA PRO A 105 20.52 -2.50 4.65
C PRO A 105 21.19 -1.19 5.01
N ALA A 106 21.46 -1.00 6.30
CA ALA A 106 22.22 0.12 6.79
C ALA A 106 23.65 0.13 6.22
N ARG A 107 24.16 1.31 5.87
CA ARG A 107 25.55 1.48 5.43
C ARG A 107 26.54 1.08 6.54
N LYS A 108 26.20 1.39 7.80
CA LYS A 108 26.89 0.96 9.00
C LYS A 108 25.82 0.67 10.05
N ALA A 109 25.55 -0.60 10.30
CA ALA A 109 24.48 -1.02 11.20
C ALA A 109 24.68 -0.48 12.63
N THR A 110 23.62 0.08 13.20
CA THR A 110 23.57 0.58 14.59
C THR A 110 22.63 -0.28 15.47
N GLY A 111 22.06 -1.37 14.92
CA GLY A 111 21.06 -2.19 15.61
C GLY A 111 19.68 -1.52 15.70
N ASN A 112 19.40 -0.55 14.82
CA ASN A 112 18.11 0.11 14.74
C ASN A 112 17.40 -0.25 13.41
N THR A 113 16.16 -0.62 13.50
CA THR A 113 15.31 -0.94 12.34
C THR A 113 14.21 0.10 12.15
N VAL A 114 13.93 0.45 10.89
CA VAL A 114 12.77 1.27 10.50
C VAL A 114 11.91 0.51 9.51
N VAL A 115 10.62 0.38 9.79
CA VAL A 115 9.62 -0.14 8.85
C VAL A 115 8.93 1.04 8.17
N LEU A 116 8.92 1.06 6.83
CA LEU A 116 8.29 2.10 6.01
C LEU A 116 7.00 1.59 5.39
N ILE A 117 5.92 2.38 5.47
CA ILE A 117 4.60 2.04 4.93
C ILE A 117 4.13 3.19 4.02
N HIS A 118 4.01 2.93 2.72
CA HIS A 118 3.61 3.95 1.74
C HIS A 118 2.11 4.27 1.78
N GLY A 119 1.70 5.31 1.03
CA GLY A 119 0.32 5.76 0.93
C GLY A 119 -0.46 5.13 -0.23
N TRP A 120 -1.74 5.55 -0.35
CA TRP A 120 -2.64 5.11 -1.40
C TRP A 120 -2.11 5.43 -2.81
N ALA A 121 -2.39 4.52 -3.76
CA ALA A 121 -1.93 4.57 -5.15
C ALA A 121 -0.41 4.66 -5.35
N LEU A 122 0.36 4.26 -4.33
CA LEU A 122 1.82 4.24 -4.35
C LEU A 122 2.34 2.79 -4.24
N ARG A 123 3.66 2.65 -4.24
CA ARG A 123 4.43 1.42 -4.03
C ARG A 123 5.56 1.70 -3.05
N ALA A 124 6.18 0.64 -2.51
CA ALA A 124 7.34 0.75 -1.62
C ALA A 124 8.46 1.64 -2.20
N SER A 125 8.67 1.57 -3.52
CA SER A 125 9.65 2.40 -4.24
C SER A 125 9.43 3.92 -4.06
N SER A 126 8.21 4.35 -3.75
CA SER A 126 7.92 5.76 -3.48
C SER A 126 8.53 6.29 -2.19
N MET A 127 8.97 5.40 -1.30
CA MET A 127 9.64 5.71 -0.03
C MET A 127 11.16 5.42 -0.09
N GLN A 128 11.69 5.01 -1.26
CA GLN A 128 13.07 4.53 -1.39
C GLN A 128 14.11 5.59 -1.03
N ASP A 129 13.88 6.85 -1.38
CA ASP A 129 14.81 7.94 -1.03
C ASP A 129 14.90 8.13 0.50
N LEU A 130 13.77 8.00 1.21
CA LEU A 130 13.76 8.03 2.68
C LEU A 130 14.44 6.79 3.27
N ALA A 131 14.20 5.60 2.69
CA ALA A 131 14.87 4.37 3.11
C ALA A 131 16.39 4.49 2.95
N ASN A 132 16.86 5.02 1.81
CA ASN A 132 18.28 5.27 1.55
C ASN A 132 18.86 6.30 2.55
N GLY A 133 18.17 7.42 2.77
CA GLY A 133 18.60 8.44 3.72
C GLY A 133 18.72 7.92 5.16
N LEU A 134 17.81 7.03 5.59
CA LEU A 134 17.86 6.36 6.88
C LEU A 134 18.99 5.31 6.94
N ALA A 135 19.19 4.54 5.84
CA ALA A 135 20.25 3.56 5.75
C ALA A 135 21.66 4.19 5.86
N GLU A 136 21.85 5.38 5.27
CA GLU A 136 23.08 6.17 5.43
C GLU A 136 23.31 6.62 6.89
N ARG A 137 22.25 6.71 7.68
CA ARG A 137 22.26 7.09 9.12
C ARG A 137 22.31 5.88 10.06
N GLY A 138 22.48 4.68 9.50
CA GLY A 138 22.70 3.44 10.27
C GLY A 138 21.46 2.64 10.62
N PHE A 139 20.30 2.95 10.01
CA PHE A 139 19.08 2.17 10.19
C PHE A 139 18.95 1.09 9.12
N ASP A 140 18.72 -0.16 9.52
CA ASP A 140 18.18 -1.17 8.61
C ASP A 140 16.74 -0.79 8.29
N THR A 141 16.38 -0.69 7.01
CA THR A 141 15.01 -0.33 6.64
C THR A 141 14.29 -1.48 5.94
N TYR A 142 12.99 -1.61 6.25
CA TYR A 142 12.09 -2.57 5.64
C TYR A 142 10.90 -1.83 5.06
N SER A 143 10.87 -1.67 3.73
CA SER A 143 9.76 -1.01 3.03
C SER A 143 8.67 -2.02 2.73
N TYR A 144 7.47 -1.79 3.29
CA TYR A 144 6.30 -2.60 3.03
C TYR A 144 5.65 -2.22 1.71
N ASP A 145 5.61 -3.15 0.77
CA ASP A 145 4.89 -2.99 -0.50
C ASP A 145 3.54 -3.68 -0.40
N TYR A 146 2.48 -2.99 -0.83
CA TYR A 146 1.13 -3.53 -0.84
C TYR A 146 0.25 -2.87 -1.90
N PRO A 147 -0.66 -3.64 -2.56
CA PRO A 147 -1.54 -3.13 -3.59
C PRO A 147 -2.73 -2.38 -2.97
N THR A 148 -2.60 -1.08 -2.76
CA THR A 148 -3.49 -0.20 -1.98
C THR A 148 -4.96 -0.19 -2.38
N SER A 149 -5.30 -0.64 -3.59
CA SER A 149 -6.68 -0.70 -4.12
C SER A 149 -7.27 -2.12 -4.10
N LYS A 150 -6.55 -3.11 -3.56
CA LYS A 150 -6.91 -4.52 -3.69
C LYS A 150 -8.02 -4.95 -2.74
N CYS A 151 -8.08 -4.35 -1.57
CA CYS A 151 -9.06 -4.63 -0.52
C CYS A 151 -9.40 -3.36 0.26
N ASP A 152 -10.32 -3.48 1.20
CA ASP A 152 -10.63 -2.42 2.16
C ASP A 152 -9.47 -2.17 3.14
N LEU A 153 -9.57 -1.09 3.89
CA LEU A 153 -8.50 -0.66 4.78
C LEU A 153 -8.36 -1.60 5.99
N SER A 154 -9.47 -2.14 6.50
CA SER A 154 -9.45 -3.14 7.57
C SER A 154 -8.60 -4.35 7.17
N ARG A 155 -8.83 -4.88 5.96
CA ARG A 155 -8.08 -6.03 5.44
C ARG A 155 -6.60 -5.69 5.20
N HIS A 156 -6.27 -4.46 4.78
CA HIS A 156 -4.88 -4.01 4.70
C HIS A 156 -4.20 -4.02 6.07
N CYS A 157 -4.91 -3.61 7.14
CA CYS A 157 -4.39 -3.66 8.51
C CYS A 157 -4.10 -5.09 8.96
N ASP A 158 -5.01 -6.03 8.70
CA ASP A 158 -4.86 -7.46 9.07
C ASP A 158 -3.65 -8.08 8.36
N ILE A 159 -3.52 -7.86 7.04
CA ILE A 159 -2.43 -8.42 6.26
C ILE A 159 -1.10 -7.80 6.70
N PHE A 160 -1.05 -6.48 6.89
CA PHE A 160 0.14 -5.81 7.41
C PHE A 160 0.55 -6.41 8.76
N LEU A 161 -0.39 -6.55 9.70
CA LEU A 161 -0.11 -7.10 11.03
C LEU A 161 0.46 -8.52 10.95
N SER A 162 -0.12 -9.37 10.10
CA SER A 162 0.40 -10.73 9.88
C SER A 162 1.83 -10.70 9.36
N LYS A 163 2.12 -9.93 8.31
CA LYS A 163 3.47 -9.80 7.72
C LYS A 163 4.46 -9.12 8.68
N PHE A 164 3.99 -8.17 9.48
CA PHE A 164 4.83 -7.51 10.47
C PHE A 164 5.19 -8.44 11.64
N ARG A 165 4.27 -9.32 12.06
CA ARG A 165 4.56 -10.39 13.01
C ARG A 165 5.62 -11.36 12.49
N ASP A 166 5.57 -11.71 11.20
CA ASP A 166 6.59 -12.53 10.54
C ASP A 166 7.96 -11.84 10.55
N LEU A 167 7.99 -10.53 10.24
CA LEU A 167 9.21 -9.74 10.32
C LEU A 167 9.75 -9.67 11.75
N MET A 168 8.89 -9.40 12.73
CA MET A 168 9.30 -9.34 14.14
C MET A 168 9.92 -10.65 14.64
N ARG A 169 9.45 -11.82 14.13
CA ARG A 169 10.06 -13.13 14.47
C ARG A 169 11.45 -13.33 13.87
N GLN A 170 11.77 -12.63 12.78
CA GLN A 170 13.10 -12.69 12.14
C GLN A 170 14.10 -11.71 12.76
N LEU A 171 13.62 -10.69 13.47
CA LEU A 171 14.46 -9.71 14.14
C LEU A 171 14.76 -10.16 15.59
N PRO A 172 15.93 -9.80 16.15
CA PRO A 172 16.25 -10.07 17.55
C PRO A 172 15.15 -9.60 18.51
N ASP A 173 14.86 -10.35 19.55
CA ASP A 173 13.78 -10.06 20.51
C ASP A 173 13.92 -8.69 21.20
N ASN A 174 15.15 -8.26 21.42
CA ASN A 174 15.48 -6.97 22.06
C ASN A 174 15.56 -5.82 21.06
N GLU A 175 15.44 -6.08 19.74
CA GLU A 175 15.50 -5.02 18.74
C GLU A 175 14.25 -4.15 18.80
N LYS A 176 14.47 -2.84 18.87
CA LYS A 176 13.41 -1.83 18.83
C LYS A 176 13.19 -1.37 17.40
N ILE A 177 11.94 -1.36 17.00
CA ILE A 177 11.52 -1.04 15.63
C ILE A 177 10.94 0.36 15.63
N HIS A 178 11.44 1.22 14.75
CA HIS A 178 10.79 2.47 14.40
C HIS A 178 9.84 2.23 13.22
N ILE A 179 8.76 3.00 13.16
CA ILE A 179 7.82 2.95 12.02
C ILE A 179 7.75 4.33 11.39
N LEU A 180 7.82 4.37 10.06
CA LEU A 180 7.67 5.58 9.26
C LEU A 180 6.57 5.35 8.23
N THR A 181 5.52 6.16 8.27
CA THR A 181 4.41 6.02 7.35
C THR A 181 4.20 7.25 6.49
N HIS A 182 3.58 7.09 5.34
CA HIS A 182 3.09 8.19 4.53
C HIS A 182 1.60 8.02 4.25
N SER A 183 0.80 9.08 4.45
CA SER A 183 -0.62 9.12 4.06
C SER A 183 -1.41 7.92 4.62
N MET A 184 -2.12 7.16 3.78
CA MET A 184 -2.88 5.96 4.16
C MET A 184 -2.08 4.94 4.98
N GLY A 185 -0.75 4.88 4.81
CA GLY A 185 0.11 4.02 5.63
C GLY A 185 0.00 4.30 7.14
N GLY A 186 -0.34 5.54 7.52
CA GLY A 186 -0.64 5.92 8.91
C GLY A 186 -1.90 5.24 9.45
N LEU A 187 -2.90 5.03 8.60
CA LEU A 187 -4.13 4.32 8.97
C LEU A 187 -3.90 2.82 9.08
N VAL A 188 -3.07 2.26 8.17
CA VAL A 188 -2.69 0.84 8.23
C VAL A 188 -2.02 0.50 9.55
N ILE A 189 -1.06 1.32 10.01
CA ILE A 189 -0.43 1.06 11.31
C ILE A 189 -1.39 1.31 12.48
N ARG A 190 -2.28 2.31 12.41
CA ARG A 190 -3.28 2.53 13.46
C ARG A 190 -4.20 1.33 13.64
N GLY A 191 -4.77 0.80 12.54
CA GLY A 191 -5.61 -0.40 12.60
C GLY A 191 -4.86 -1.63 13.09
N ALA A 192 -3.60 -1.82 12.66
CA ALA A 192 -2.77 -2.91 13.15
C ALA A 192 -2.48 -2.80 14.65
N LEU A 193 -2.21 -1.60 15.17
CA LEU A 193 -1.95 -1.36 16.60
C LEU A 193 -3.16 -1.71 17.48
N ALA A 194 -4.39 -1.51 16.98
CA ALA A 194 -5.60 -1.86 17.70
C ALA A 194 -5.70 -3.36 18.00
N GLU A 195 -5.10 -4.20 17.14
CA GLU A 195 -5.10 -5.66 17.23
C GLU A 195 -3.79 -6.24 17.78
N MET A 196 -2.81 -5.40 18.10
CA MET A 196 -1.53 -5.81 18.71
C MET A 196 -1.68 -6.03 20.21
N THR A 197 -0.99 -7.06 20.71
CA THR A 197 -0.77 -7.23 22.15
C THR A 197 0.14 -6.13 22.68
N SER A 198 0.03 -5.81 23.98
CA SER A 198 0.94 -4.85 24.63
C SER A 198 2.41 -5.24 24.44
N ARG A 199 2.75 -6.55 24.46
CA ARG A 199 4.11 -7.04 24.22
C ARG A 199 4.62 -6.69 22.81
N GLU A 200 3.78 -6.85 21.78
CA GLU A 200 4.11 -6.49 20.41
C GLU A 200 4.29 -4.98 20.26
N CYS A 201 3.37 -4.19 20.84
CA CYS A 201 3.47 -2.73 20.81
C CYS A 201 4.76 -2.23 21.49
N HIS A 202 5.21 -2.86 22.59
CA HIS A 202 6.46 -2.48 23.28
C HIS A 202 7.72 -2.74 22.45
N ARG A 203 7.67 -3.53 21.38
CA ARG A 203 8.77 -3.63 20.41
C ARG A 203 8.88 -2.42 19.51
N ILE A 204 7.81 -1.64 19.37
CA ILE A 204 7.79 -0.41 18.57
C ILE A 204 8.33 0.74 19.42
N ARG A 205 9.48 1.29 19.03
CA ARG A 205 10.15 2.39 19.74
C ARG A 205 9.44 3.71 19.52
N ALA A 206 9.06 3.98 18.29
CA ALA A 206 8.43 5.23 17.89
C ALA A 206 7.74 5.08 16.52
N ILE A 207 6.74 5.90 16.27
CA ILE A 207 6.03 5.99 15.00
C ILE A 207 6.14 7.43 14.50
N VAL A 208 6.56 7.63 13.25
CA VAL A 208 6.47 8.93 12.56
C VAL A 208 5.49 8.80 11.40
N MET A 209 4.49 9.67 11.38
CA MET A 209 3.47 9.70 10.34
C MET A 209 3.62 10.97 9.48
N LEU A 210 3.80 10.79 8.18
CA LEU A 210 3.92 11.86 7.19
C LEU A 210 2.56 12.11 6.54
N GLY A 211 1.88 13.21 6.89
CA GLY A 211 0.58 13.59 6.35
C GLY A 211 -0.51 12.51 6.48
N PRO A 212 -0.72 11.89 7.65
CA PRO A 212 -1.72 10.85 7.81
C PRO A 212 -3.14 11.44 7.77
N PRO A 213 -4.10 10.88 7.00
CA PRO A 213 -5.50 11.32 7.03
C PRO A 213 -6.24 10.71 8.23
N ASN A 214 -5.83 11.04 9.45
CA ASN A 214 -6.35 10.42 10.69
C ASN A 214 -7.84 10.70 10.97
N HIS A 215 -8.39 11.76 10.36
CA HIS A 215 -9.83 12.09 10.34
C HIS A 215 -10.42 12.07 8.93
N GLY A 216 -9.80 11.29 8.04
CA GLY A 216 -10.22 11.16 6.65
C GLY A 216 -9.59 12.19 5.70
N SER A 217 -9.94 12.08 4.43
CA SER A 217 -9.49 12.97 3.36
C SER A 217 -10.66 13.40 2.51
N ALA A 218 -10.76 14.70 2.23
CA ALA A 218 -11.79 15.23 1.32
C ALA A 218 -11.69 14.63 -0.09
N LEU A 219 -10.50 14.22 -0.53
CA LEU A 219 -10.33 13.51 -1.81
C LEU A 219 -11.06 12.16 -1.85
N ALA A 220 -11.24 11.51 -0.70
CA ALA A 220 -11.96 10.26 -0.60
C ALA A 220 -13.47 10.41 -0.81
N SER A 221 -14.00 11.63 -0.76
CA SER A 221 -15.43 11.94 -0.95
C SER A 221 -15.79 12.24 -2.41
N ILE A 222 -14.86 12.14 -3.38
CA ILE A 222 -15.14 12.37 -4.79
C ILE A 222 -15.94 11.18 -5.36
N PRO A 223 -17.20 11.34 -5.83
CA PRO A 223 -18.10 10.24 -6.20
C PRO A 223 -17.59 9.30 -7.30
N ILE A 224 -16.75 9.80 -8.21
CA ILE A 224 -16.20 9.00 -9.33
C ILE A 224 -15.26 7.89 -8.84
N ILE A 225 -14.72 8.02 -7.63
CA ILE A 225 -13.74 7.10 -7.06
C ILE A 225 -14.41 5.97 -6.26
N ASP A 226 -15.65 6.15 -5.87
CA ASP A 226 -16.42 5.29 -4.95
C ASP A 226 -16.60 3.84 -5.41
N ASN A 227 -16.84 3.63 -6.69
CA ASN A 227 -17.22 2.31 -7.20
C ASN A 227 -16.05 1.36 -7.42
N PHE A 228 -14.80 1.83 -7.28
CA PHE A 228 -13.61 1.09 -7.71
C PHE A 228 -12.51 0.95 -6.66
N ASN A 229 -12.68 1.56 -5.48
CA ASN A 229 -11.60 1.56 -4.50
C ASN A 229 -12.12 1.52 -3.06
N HIS A 230 -12.22 0.31 -2.51
CA HIS A 230 -12.71 0.07 -1.15
C HIS A 230 -11.93 0.88 -0.10
N SER A 231 -10.59 0.92 -0.20
CA SER A 231 -9.76 1.64 0.76
C SER A 231 -9.95 3.17 0.74
N LEU A 232 -10.36 3.78 -0.38
CA LEU A 232 -10.70 5.20 -0.41
C LEU A 232 -12.01 5.50 0.32
N LYS A 233 -13.02 4.64 0.14
CA LYS A 233 -14.28 4.76 0.86
C LYS A 233 -14.05 4.77 2.38
N ASP A 234 -13.15 3.93 2.86
CA ASP A 234 -12.79 3.83 4.27
C ASP A 234 -12.05 5.06 4.82
N MET A 235 -11.50 5.91 3.94
CA MET A 235 -10.81 7.17 4.28
C MET A 235 -11.70 8.42 4.16
N ARG A 236 -12.99 8.29 4.00
CA ARG A 236 -13.91 9.44 4.02
C ARG A 236 -13.94 10.07 5.40
N PRO A 237 -14.19 11.39 5.49
CA PRO A 237 -14.31 12.07 6.78
C PRO A 237 -15.66 11.80 7.49
N ASP A 238 -16.47 10.87 6.98
CA ASP A 238 -17.79 10.53 7.52
C ASP A 238 -17.66 9.74 8.82
N ASP A 239 -18.60 9.94 9.75
CA ASP A 239 -18.58 9.30 11.07
C ASP A 239 -18.59 7.76 11.00
N ASP A 240 -19.27 7.19 9.98
CA ASP A 240 -19.38 5.74 9.77
C ASP A 240 -18.16 5.14 9.03
N SER A 241 -17.20 5.96 8.59
CA SER A 241 -16.02 5.48 7.89
C SER A 241 -15.07 4.72 8.80
N PHE A 242 -14.32 3.77 8.22
CA PHE A 242 -13.34 2.98 8.99
C PHE A 242 -12.33 3.88 9.74
N VAL A 243 -11.84 4.95 9.11
CA VAL A 243 -10.83 5.84 9.70
C VAL A 243 -11.27 6.46 11.03
N ASN A 244 -12.57 6.78 11.16
CA ASN A 244 -13.13 7.38 12.36
C ASN A 244 -13.55 6.33 13.41
N ASN A 245 -13.57 5.06 13.04
CA ASN A 245 -13.95 3.93 13.89
C ASN A 245 -12.79 2.98 14.23
N ILE A 246 -11.54 3.34 13.94
CA ILE A 246 -10.38 2.55 14.35
C ILE A 246 -10.29 2.56 15.89
N PRO A 247 -10.33 1.37 16.55
CA PRO A 247 -10.24 1.30 18.00
C PRO A 247 -8.92 1.87 18.53
N SER A 248 -8.95 2.41 19.73
CA SER A 248 -7.73 2.82 20.41
C SER A 248 -6.90 1.59 20.79
N PRO A 249 -5.57 1.60 20.55
CA PRO A 249 -4.71 0.50 20.93
C PRO A 249 -4.60 0.37 22.45
N ALA A 250 -4.33 -0.84 22.95
CA ALA A 250 -4.07 -1.09 24.37
C ALA A 250 -2.86 -0.30 24.90
N TRP A 251 -1.89 -0.01 24.05
CA TRP A 251 -0.74 0.84 24.32
C TRP A 251 -0.29 1.52 23.02
N LEU A 252 -0.07 2.84 23.07
CA LEU A 252 0.41 3.61 21.93
C LEU A 252 1.89 3.93 22.11
N PRO A 253 2.77 3.51 21.17
CA PRO A 253 4.13 4.03 21.11
C PRO A 253 4.16 5.55 20.94
N PRO A 254 5.25 6.24 21.33
CA PRO A 254 5.41 7.65 21.01
C PRO A 254 5.18 7.93 19.53
N VAL A 255 4.31 8.91 19.22
CA VAL A 255 3.95 9.28 17.85
C VAL A 255 4.41 10.69 17.54
N GLY A 256 5.11 10.86 16.41
CA GLY A 256 5.39 12.14 15.77
C GLY A 256 4.58 12.24 14.47
N ILE A 257 3.93 13.39 14.25
CA ILE A 257 3.26 13.71 12.99
C ILE A 257 4.03 14.82 12.30
N ILE A 258 4.38 14.62 11.04
CA ILE A 258 4.95 15.65 10.17
C ILE A 258 3.91 15.99 9.10
N ALA A 259 3.35 17.18 9.16
CA ALA A 259 2.32 17.65 8.24
C ALA A 259 2.86 18.69 7.26
N GLY A 260 2.40 18.65 6.02
CA GLY A 260 2.73 19.63 5.00
C GLY A 260 1.82 20.86 5.11
N ARG A 261 2.41 22.08 5.18
CA ARG A 261 1.63 23.32 5.19
C ARG A 261 0.81 23.50 3.91
N PHE A 262 1.32 23.00 2.80
CA PHE A 262 0.71 23.09 1.47
C PHE A 262 0.19 21.74 1.00
N ASP A 263 -0.21 20.88 1.94
CA ASP A 263 -0.78 19.57 1.64
C ASP A 263 -2.20 19.76 1.09
N GLU A 264 -2.35 19.46 -0.20
CA GLU A 264 -3.60 19.58 -0.94
C GLU A 264 -4.56 18.39 -0.77
N LYS A 265 -4.09 17.32 -0.10
CA LYS A 265 -4.83 16.07 0.07
C LYS A 265 -5.34 15.84 1.48
N VAL A 266 -4.55 16.28 2.46
CA VAL A 266 -4.83 16.07 3.88
C VAL A 266 -4.64 17.39 4.62
N SER A 267 -5.70 17.94 5.18
CA SER A 267 -5.63 19.18 5.95
C SER A 267 -4.84 18.97 7.25
N LEU A 268 -4.26 20.04 7.79
CA LEU A 268 -3.54 19.97 9.08
C LEU A 268 -4.41 19.40 10.19
N GLU A 269 -5.68 19.78 10.23
CA GLU A 269 -6.67 19.29 11.20
C GLU A 269 -6.84 17.78 11.08
N SER A 270 -6.98 17.28 9.84
CA SER A 270 -7.17 15.84 9.57
C SER A 270 -5.95 15.00 9.94
N THR A 271 -4.75 15.59 10.08
CA THR A 271 -3.56 14.84 10.48
C THR A 271 -3.52 14.49 11.96
N SER A 272 -4.27 15.18 12.81
CA SER A 272 -4.29 14.96 14.27
C SER A 272 -4.74 13.53 14.61
N LEU A 273 -4.20 12.97 15.70
CA LEU A 273 -4.76 11.72 16.24
C LEU A 273 -6.07 12.02 16.96
N PRO A 274 -7.03 11.06 16.98
CA PRO A 274 -8.23 11.22 17.78
C PRO A 274 -7.89 11.29 19.27
N ALA A 275 -8.60 12.16 20.00
CA ALA A 275 -8.45 12.25 21.44
C ALA A 275 -8.84 10.90 22.13
N PRO A 276 -8.17 10.49 23.21
CA PRO A 276 -7.14 11.21 23.98
C PRO A 276 -5.68 10.88 23.56
N LEU A 277 -5.43 10.37 22.36
CA LEU A 277 -4.12 9.91 21.92
C LEU A 277 -3.14 11.10 21.79
N ALA A 278 -1.97 10.98 22.41
CA ALA A 278 -0.93 12.00 22.39
C ALA A 278 0.02 11.85 21.20
N TYR A 279 0.48 13.00 20.66
CA TYR A 279 1.45 13.05 19.56
C TYR A 279 2.22 14.39 19.57
N ASP A 280 3.42 14.37 18.95
CA ASP A 280 4.18 15.59 18.65
C ASP A 280 3.86 16.02 17.20
N LEU A 281 3.54 17.30 16.97
CA LEU A 281 3.27 17.83 15.63
C LEU A 281 4.41 18.71 15.13
N THR A 282 4.88 18.42 13.92
CA THR A 282 5.81 19.29 13.16
C THR A 282 5.16 19.66 11.83
N VAL A 283 5.15 20.95 11.49
CA VAL A 283 4.63 21.44 10.21
C VAL A 283 5.77 21.91 9.33
N VAL A 284 5.86 21.34 8.13
CA VAL A 284 6.90 21.66 7.13
C VAL A 284 6.30 22.33 5.88
N ASN A 285 7.10 23.17 5.20
CA ASN A 285 6.63 23.92 4.02
C ASN A 285 6.71 23.05 2.74
N CYS A 286 5.86 22.06 2.64
CA CYS A 286 5.78 21.21 1.44
C CYS A 286 4.35 20.73 1.16
N THR A 287 4.15 20.15 -0.03
CA THR A 287 2.92 19.49 -0.48
C THR A 287 2.85 18.05 0.02
N HIS A 288 1.72 17.36 -0.17
CA HIS A 288 1.57 15.95 0.18
C HIS A 288 2.64 15.02 -0.42
N PRO A 289 2.95 15.07 -1.73
CA PRO A 289 4.08 14.32 -2.29
C PRO A 289 5.45 14.77 -1.76
N GLY A 290 5.58 16.04 -1.37
CA GLY A 290 6.79 16.61 -0.80
C GLY A 290 7.20 16.01 0.54
N LEU A 291 6.25 15.45 1.30
CA LEU A 291 6.49 14.73 2.55
C LEU A 291 7.29 13.44 2.39
N ARG A 292 7.48 12.93 1.18
CA ARG A 292 8.34 11.78 0.89
C ARG A 292 9.77 12.15 0.48
N LYS A 293 10.06 13.44 0.34
CA LYS A 293 11.41 13.92 -0.01
C LYS A 293 12.27 14.05 1.25
N PRO A 294 13.44 13.37 1.33
CA PRO A 294 14.35 13.47 2.48
C PRO A 294 14.70 14.91 2.87
N SER A 295 14.91 15.79 1.88
CA SER A 295 15.25 17.21 2.10
C SER A 295 14.21 17.96 2.95
N ASN A 296 12.97 17.51 2.96
CA ASN A 296 11.88 18.18 3.70
C ASN A 296 11.66 17.59 5.10
N VAL A 297 11.95 16.31 5.31
CA VAL A 297 11.47 15.59 6.51
C VAL A 297 12.54 14.78 7.25
N LEU A 298 13.65 14.38 6.60
CA LEU A 298 14.59 13.40 7.19
C LEU A 298 15.16 13.87 8.54
N GLU A 299 15.58 15.13 8.64
CA GLU A 299 16.13 15.65 9.89
C GLU A 299 15.09 15.76 11.01
N HIS A 300 13.81 16.03 10.67
CA HIS A 300 12.71 16.02 11.63
C HIS A 300 12.42 14.60 12.14
N ILE A 301 12.45 13.61 11.25
CA ILE A 301 12.29 12.17 11.60
C ILE A 301 13.41 11.77 12.57
N LEU A 302 14.66 12.06 12.22
CA LEU A 302 15.83 11.73 13.04
C LEU A 302 15.84 12.46 14.38
N ALA A 303 15.40 13.72 14.42
CA ALA A 303 15.28 14.49 15.66
C ALA A 303 14.23 13.85 16.59
N PHE A 304 13.09 13.40 16.06
CA PHE A 304 12.08 12.70 16.84
C PHE A 304 12.61 11.36 17.39
N TYR A 305 13.29 10.56 16.57
CA TYR A 305 13.86 9.28 17.02
C TYR A 305 14.94 9.48 18.10
N ARG A 306 15.81 10.50 17.95
CA ARG A 306 16.84 10.86 18.94
C ARG A 306 16.26 11.30 20.29
N LYS A 307 15.17 12.08 20.27
CA LYS A 307 14.47 12.53 21.50
C LYS A 307 14.04 11.36 22.39
N LEU A 308 13.83 10.18 21.82
CA LEU A 308 13.34 8.98 22.50
C LEU A 308 14.47 7.97 22.82
N SER A 309 15.71 8.29 22.50
CA SER A 309 16.85 7.38 22.67
C SER A 309 17.53 7.52 24.04
N PHE A 310 16.92 8.25 24.98
CA PHE A 310 17.41 8.45 26.36
C PHE A 310 16.56 7.69 27.35
#